data_839574cb8fc395ac6919a6f11ee0f553
#
_entry.id   839574cb8fc395ac6919a6f11ee0f553
#
_cell.length_a   1.000
_cell.length_b   1.000
_cell.length_c   1.000
_cell.angle_alpha   90.00
_cell.angle_beta   90.00
_cell.angle_gamma   90.00
#
_symmetry.space_group_name_H-M   'P 1'
#
loop_
_entity.id
_entity.type
_entity.pdbx_description
1 polymer ?
#
loop_
_entity_poly.entity_id
_entity_poly.type
_entity_poly.pdbx_seq_one_letter_code
_entity_poly.pdbx_strand_id
1 'polypeptide(L)'
;MTSKKPDKIAVWLHGSSGKMGKEILSAVESQDIFKIVGGNGRTFEGDPFLQGKKVSIPLLAGALKKDHVQLVFDFTNREGSTLLLEAIKEAGLHNLFVLIGSTGLDDFEIRNWRQLADSHDLAVLFAPNTSIGVLVSSRLAADAAAALFPKGFDIEIVETHHKAKIDAPSGTAKHFARQILAKIESLRQVFPRRGPRQTHELGMHAIRGGGVFGEHEVRIIGDNEEVTISHRAFSRALFSKGALDLGHWLLAQQKGLYNLEDVKLTDL
;
A
#
# COMPACT_ATOMS: atom_id res chain seq x y z
N MET A 1 14.90 -31.06 -23.66
CA MET A 1 14.05 -29.88 -23.94
C MET A 1 14.39 -28.84 -22.89
N THR A 2 15.17 -27.83 -23.22
CA THR A 2 15.46 -26.71 -22.33
C THR A 2 14.21 -25.85 -22.28
N SER A 3 13.45 -25.90 -21.19
CA SER A 3 12.34 -24.99 -20.95
C SER A 3 12.92 -23.56 -20.91
N LYS A 4 12.58 -22.75 -21.91
CA LYS A 4 12.88 -21.31 -21.89
C LYS A 4 12.26 -20.75 -20.60
N LYS A 5 13.09 -20.17 -19.70
CA LYS A 5 12.53 -19.42 -18.56
C LYS A 5 11.56 -18.38 -19.13
N PRO A 6 10.39 -18.19 -18.53
CA PRO A 6 9.47 -17.14 -18.97
C PRO A 6 10.18 -15.79 -18.89
N ASP A 7 9.88 -14.91 -19.84
CA ASP A 7 10.44 -13.57 -19.84
C ASP A 7 9.96 -12.84 -18.57
N LYS A 8 10.92 -12.17 -17.88
CA LYS A 8 10.59 -11.40 -16.68
C LYS A 8 9.74 -10.18 -17.04
N ILE A 9 8.78 -9.86 -16.18
CA ILE A 9 7.93 -8.66 -16.30
C ILE A 9 8.79 -7.40 -16.20
N ALA A 10 8.68 -6.53 -17.20
CA ALA A 10 9.38 -5.26 -17.27
C ALA A 10 8.74 -4.24 -16.31
N VAL A 11 9.48 -3.82 -15.28
CA VAL A 11 9.01 -2.95 -14.21
C VAL A 11 9.68 -1.59 -14.26
N TRP A 12 8.88 -0.53 -14.18
CA TRP A 12 9.34 0.83 -13.89
C TRP A 12 9.14 1.17 -12.42
N LEU A 13 10.17 1.68 -11.77
CA LEU A 13 10.10 2.08 -10.36
C LEU A 13 10.04 3.60 -10.22
N HIS A 14 8.83 4.13 -10.08
CA HIS A 14 8.57 5.54 -9.81
C HIS A 14 8.76 5.83 -8.31
N GLY A 15 9.79 6.59 -7.96
CA GLY A 15 10.24 6.80 -6.58
C GLY A 15 11.47 5.97 -6.19
N SER A 16 12.29 5.54 -7.17
CA SER A 16 13.47 4.66 -7.00
C SER A 16 14.50 5.16 -5.98
N SER A 17 14.71 6.48 -5.87
CA SER A 17 15.66 7.09 -4.91
C SER A 17 15.13 7.14 -3.47
N GLY A 18 13.84 6.91 -3.27
CA GLY A 18 13.18 6.91 -1.96
C GLY A 18 13.54 5.69 -1.09
N LYS A 19 13.16 5.73 0.19
CA LYS A 19 13.40 4.61 1.12
C LYS A 19 12.76 3.31 0.61
N MET A 20 11.49 3.37 0.18
CA MET A 20 10.78 2.21 -0.37
C MET A 20 11.34 1.77 -1.72
N GLY A 21 11.70 2.73 -2.60
CA GLY A 21 12.30 2.41 -3.88
C GLY A 21 13.56 1.56 -3.75
N LYS A 22 14.45 1.92 -2.82
CA LYS A 22 15.68 1.15 -2.54
C LYS A 22 15.40 -0.25 -2.00
N GLU A 23 14.42 -0.39 -1.13
CA GLU A 23 13.97 -1.70 -0.61
C GLU A 23 13.38 -2.59 -1.73
N ILE A 24 12.62 -2.00 -2.66
CA ILE A 24 12.05 -2.73 -3.81
C ILE A 24 13.15 -3.15 -4.78
N LEU A 25 14.12 -2.28 -5.08
CA LEU A 25 15.27 -2.64 -5.91
C LEU A 25 15.99 -3.88 -5.34
N SER A 26 16.30 -3.86 -4.05
CA SER A 26 16.93 -5.01 -3.37
C SER A 26 16.04 -6.26 -3.38
N ALA A 27 14.72 -6.12 -3.17
CA ALA A 27 13.79 -7.24 -3.17
C ALA A 27 13.65 -7.89 -4.55
N VAL A 28 13.66 -7.10 -5.64
CA VAL A 28 13.57 -7.62 -7.01
C VAL A 28 14.80 -8.47 -7.38
N GLU A 29 15.99 -8.17 -6.86
CA GLU A 29 17.21 -8.97 -7.10
C GLU A 29 17.09 -10.41 -6.57
N SER A 30 16.26 -10.64 -5.56
CA SER A 30 16.10 -11.94 -4.91
C SER A 30 15.03 -12.85 -5.53
N GLN A 31 14.41 -12.45 -6.66
CA GLN A 31 13.35 -13.21 -7.32
C GLN A 31 13.46 -13.19 -8.86
N ASP A 32 12.71 -14.06 -9.54
CA ASP A 32 12.82 -14.27 -10.99
C ASP A 32 11.64 -13.73 -11.82
N ILE A 33 10.61 -13.15 -11.17
CA ILE A 33 9.38 -12.72 -11.84
C ILE A 33 9.55 -11.34 -12.48
N PHE A 34 10.15 -10.40 -11.76
CA PHE A 34 10.28 -9.00 -12.17
C PHE A 34 11.68 -8.64 -12.61
N LYS A 35 11.79 -7.67 -13.52
CA LYS A 35 13.04 -7.03 -13.92
C LYS A 35 12.83 -5.52 -13.93
N ILE A 36 13.59 -4.79 -13.13
CA ILE A 36 13.60 -3.32 -13.23
C ILE A 36 14.27 -2.93 -14.55
N VAL A 37 13.53 -2.24 -15.42
CA VAL A 37 14.01 -1.73 -16.70
C VAL A 37 14.35 -0.25 -16.63
N GLY A 38 13.82 0.46 -15.63
CA GLY A 38 14.14 1.85 -15.37
C GLY A 38 13.47 2.37 -14.11
N GLY A 39 13.80 3.60 -13.75
CA GLY A 39 13.23 4.23 -12.58
C GLY A 39 13.58 5.70 -12.49
N ASN A 40 12.85 6.39 -11.62
CA ASN A 40 13.13 7.78 -11.32
C ASN A 40 12.73 8.13 -9.89
N GLY A 41 13.49 9.07 -9.33
CA GLY A 41 13.10 9.87 -8.18
C GLY A 41 12.65 11.26 -8.65
N ARG A 42 13.34 12.31 -8.21
CA ARG A 42 13.21 13.67 -8.77
C ARG A 42 13.95 13.80 -10.12
N THR A 43 14.89 12.91 -10.34
CA THR A 43 15.67 12.75 -11.57
C THR A 43 15.59 11.30 -12.03
N PHE A 44 15.88 11.05 -13.30
CA PHE A 44 15.97 9.70 -13.84
C PHE A 44 17.21 8.96 -13.33
N GLU A 45 17.07 7.66 -13.15
CA GLU A 45 18.12 6.75 -12.68
C GLU A 45 18.16 5.49 -13.56
N GLY A 46 19.37 5.04 -13.89
CA GLY A 46 19.56 3.78 -14.64
C GLY A 46 19.43 3.86 -16.16
N ASP A 47 18.95 4.94 -16.74
CA ASP A 47 18.92 5.14 -18.20
C ASP A 47 20.13 6.01 -18.63
N PRO A 48 21.00 5.54 -19.52
CA PRO A 48 22.20 6.29 -19.95
C PRO A 48 21.92 7.65 -20.58
N PHE A 49 20.74 7.82 -21.21
CA PHE A 49 20.36 9.07 -21.91
C PHE A 49 19.58 10.04 -21.01
N LEU A 50 18.90 9.52 -19.98
CA LEU A 50 18.06 10.31 -19.07
C LEU A 50 18.72 10.53 -17.71
N GLN A 51 19.77 9.80 -17.40
CA GLN A 51 20.46 9.84 -16.11
C GLN A 51 20.72 11.29 -15.65
N GLY A 52 20.25 11.62 -14.46
CA GLY A 52 20.37 12.93 -13.84
C GLY A 52 19.44 14.02 -14.37
N LYS A 53 18.68 13.79 -15.45
CA LYS A 53 17.69 14.78 -15.93
C LYS A 53 16.52 14.85 -14.96
N LYS A 54 16.02 16.07 -14.73
CA LYS A 54 14.80 16.29 -13.94
C LYS A 54 13.62 15.60 -14.62
N VAL A 55 12.80 14.92 -13.83
CA VAL A 55 11.59 14.26 -14.35
C VAL A 55 10.57 15.28 -14.82
N SER A 56 10.03 15.04 -16.00
CA SER A 56 8.91 15.78 -16.58
C SER A 56 7.99 14.81 -17.31
N ILE A 57 6.75 15.24 -17.56
CA ILE A 57 5.74 14.38 -18.20
C ILE A 57 6.24 13.82 -19.54
N PRO A 58 6.75 14.64 -20.52
CA PRO A 58 7.20 14.09 -21.81
C PRO A 58 8.38 13.13 -21.70
N LEU A 59 9.31 13.39 -20.80
CA LEU A 59 10.45 12.51 -20.60
C LEU A 59 10.06 11.19 -19.97
N LEU A 60 9.16 11.20 -18.98
CA LEU A 60 8.66 9.99 -18.35
C LEU A 60 7.79 9.18 -19.33
N ALA A 61 6.91 9.84 -20.07
CA ALA A 61 6.11 9.23 -21.13
C ALA A 61 6.99 8.51 -22.17
N GLY A 62 8.04 9.18 -22.63
CA GLY A 62 9.01 8.61 -23.56
C GLY A 62 9.76 7.40 -23.00
N ALA A 63 10.17 7.46 -21.71
CA ALA A 63 10.88 6.37 -21.05
C ALA A 63 9.99 5.14 -20.88
N LEU A 64 8.76 5.31 -20.36
CA LEU A 64 7.81 4.21 -20.17
C LEU A 64 7.52 3.48 -21.48
N LYS A 65 7.41 4.21 -22.58
CA LYS A 65 7.15 3.66 -23.92
C LYS A 65 8.35 2.92 -24.49
N LYS A 66 9.55 3.51 -24.41
CA LYS A 66 10.82 2.97 -24.92
C LYS A 66 11.16 1.63 -24.26
N ASP A 67 10.96 1.53 -22.96
CA ASP A 67 11.39 0.39 -22.16
C ASP A 67 10.33 -0.73 -22.11
N HIS A 68 9.24 -0.61 -22.88
CA HIS A 68 8.14 -1.59 -22.95
C HIS A 68 7.65 -2.00 -21.56
N VAL A 69 7.44 -1.01 -20.70
CA VAL A 69 7.03 -1.21 -19.31
C VAL A 69 5.68 -1.90 -19.23
N GLN A 70 5.61 -2.95 -18.42
CA GLN A 70 4.39 -3.73 -18.20
C GLN A 70 3.77 -3.43 -16.84
N LEU A 71 4.60 -3.15 -15.81
CA LEU A 71 4.18 -2.83 -14.46
C LEU A 71 4.92 -1.60 -13.95
N VAL A 72 4.19 -0.68 -13.33
CA VAL A 72 4.77 0.44 -12.60
C VAL A 72 4.53 0.26 -11.10
N PHE A 73 5.59 0.37 -10.32
CA PHE A 73 5.49 0.60 -8.88
C PHE A 73 5.65 2.10 -8.60
N ASP A 74 4.62 2.74 -8.08
CA ASP A 74 4.65 4.13 -7.63
C ASP A 74 4.78 4.24 -6.11
N PHE A 75 5.96 4.62 -5.64
CA PHE A 75 6.26 4.90 -4.24
C PHE A 75 6.77 6.33 -4.06
N THR A 76 6.09 7.27 -4.67
CA THR A 76 6.37 8.69 -4.58
C THR A 76 5.47 9.37 -3.53
N ASN A 77 4.85 10.45 -3.92
CA ASN A 77 3.85 11.20 -3.17
C ASN A 77 2.72 11.63 -4.14
N ARG A 78 1.78 12.44 -3.67
CA ARG A 78 0.64 12.93 -4.45
C ARG A 78 1.06 13.55 -5.78
N GLU A 79 2.02 14.47 -5.76
CA GLU A 79 2.49 15.18 -6.97
C GLU A 79 3.18 14.21 -7.95
N GLY A 80 3.97 13.26 -7.42
CA GLY A 80 4.62 12.24 -8.23
C GLY A 80 3.61 11.31 -8.88
N SER A 81 2.61 10.84 -8.14
CA SER A 81 1.54 9.99 -8.67
C SER A 81 0.72 10.70 -9.76
N THR A 82 0.43 11.99 -9.58
CA THR A 82 -0.24 12.81 -10.60
C THR A 82 0.64 12.96 -11.86
N LEU A 83 1.93 13.20 -11.69
CA LEU A 83 2.87 13.27 -12.81
C LEU A 83 2.94 11.97 -13.59
N LEU A 84 2.93 10.82 -12.90
CA LEU A 84 2.89 9.49 -13.51
C LEU A 84 1.61 9.29 -14.32
N LEU A 85 0.46 9.65 -13.76
CA LEU A 85 -0.83 9.56 -14.45
C LEU A 85 -0.81 10.34 -15.78
N GLU A 86 -0.36 11.59 -15.75
CA GLU A 86 -0.29 12.42 -16.95
C GLU A 86 0.74 11.89 -17.97
N ALA A 87 1.85 11.30 -17.50
CA ALA A 87 2.84 10.70 -18.38
C ALA A 87 2.30 9.43 -19.09
N ILE A 88 1.54 8.59 -18.39
CA ILE A 88 0.88 7.41 -18.99
C ILE A 88 -0.13 7.85 -20.06
N LYS A 89 -0.91 8.88 -19.76
CA LYS A 89 -1.89 9.47 -20.68
C LYS A 89 -1.21 10.05 -21.92
N GLU A 90 -0.15 10.86 -21.76
CA GLU A 90 0.61 11.45 -22.88
C GLU A 90 1.29 10.38 -23.73
N ALA A 91 1.80 9.31 -23.11
CA ALA A 91 2.38 8.18 -23.82
C ALA A 91 1.35 7.35 -24.61
N GLY A 92 0.06 7.48 -24.28
CA GLY A 92 -1.00 6.63 -24.85
C GLY A 92 -0.76 5.14 -24.57
N LEU A 93 -0.29 4.82 -23.35
CA LEU A 93 -0.03 3.43 -22.96
C LEU A 93 -1.34 2.74 -22.58
N HIS A 94 -1.51 1.54 -23.11
CA HIS A 94 -2.63 0.63 -22.82
C HIS A 94 -2.11 -0.66 -22.19
N ASN A 95 -3.00 -1.40 -21.51
CA ASN A 95 -2.70 -2.69 -20.89
C ASN A 95 -1.53 -2.64 -19.89
N LEU A 96 -1.36 -1.51 -19.20
CA LEU A 96 -0.34 -1.31 -18.18
C LEU A 96 -0.91 -1.64 -16.79
N PHE A 97 -0.09 -2.28 -15.98
CA PHE A 97 -0.37 -2.51 -14.56
C PHE A 97 0.29 -1.43 -13.72
N VAL A 98 -0.44 -0.89 -12.72
CA VAL A 98 0.10 0.18 -11.85
C VAL A 98 -0.24 -0.12 -10.40
N LEU A 99 0.77 -0.32 -9.56
CA LEU A 99 0.61 -0.40 -8.12
C LEU A 99 1.00 0.94 -7.49
N ILE A 100 0.04 1.59 -6.85
CA ILE A 100 0.20 2.89 -6.22
C ILE A 100 0.35 2.69 -4.71
N GLY A 101 1.59 2.74 -4.22
CA GLY A 101 1.95 2.73 -2.81
C GLY A 101 2.06 4.14 -2.21
N SER A 102 1.90 5.18 -3.03
CA SER A 102 1.90 6.57 -2.60
C SER A 102 0.75 6.86 -1.65
N THR A 103 1.01 7.66 -0.62
CA THR A 103 0.01 8.07 0.38
C THR A 103 -0.45 9.49 0.15
N GLY A 104 -1.64 9.84 0.67
CA GLY A 104 -2.15 11.21 0.63
C GLY A 104 -2.89 11.60 -0.65
N LEU A 105 -3.23 10.63 -1.52
CA LEU A 105 -4.16 10.85 -2.60
C LEU A 105 -5.57 11.04 -2.03
N ASP A 106 -6.29 12.03 -2.56
CA ASP A 106 -7.68 12.26 -2.22
C ASP A 106 -8.65 11.68 -3.27
N ASP A 107 -9.95 11.85 -3.05
CA ASP A 107 -10.99 11.34 -3.95
C ASP A 107 -10.88 11.90 -5.38
N PHE A 108 -10.30 13.07 -5.56
CA PHE A 108 -10.12 13.67 -6.87
C PHE A 108 -9.06 12.91 -7.68
N GLU A 109 -7.89 12.65 -7.08
CA GLU A 109 -6.84 11.85 -7.73
C GLU A 109 -7.29 10.42 -7.99
N ILE A 110 -8.01 9.81 -7.02
CA ILE A 110 -8.55 8.45 -7.18
C ILE A 110 -9.53 8.39 -8.37
N ARG A 111 -10.40 9.40 -8.54
CA ARG A 111 -11.28 9.48 -9.72
C ARG A 111 -10.53 9.63 -11.02
N ASN A 112 -9.46 10.44 -11.05
CA ASN A 112 -8.63 10.60 -12.25
C ASN A 112 -7.94 9.28 -12.64
N TRP A 113 -7.42 8.53 -11.68
CA TRP A 113 -6.86 7.20 -11.91
C TRP A 113 -7.91 6.22 -12.43
N ARG A 114 -9.14 6.27 -11.90
CA ARG A 114 -10.25 5.45 -12.40
C ARG A 114 -10.55 5.75 -13.87
N GLN A 115 -10.70 7.03 -14.21
CA GLN A 115 -10.96 7.45 -15.59
C GLN A 115 -9.84 7.02 -16.54
N LEU A 116 -8.58 7.13 -16.10
CA LEU A 116 -7.45 6.68 -16.90
C LEU A 116 -7.46 5.14 -17.07
N ALA A 117 -7.70 4.41 -15.98
CA ALA A 117 -7.79 2.95 -16.01
C ALA A 117 -8.84 2.46 -17.00
N ASP A 118 -10.03 3.08 -17.00
CA ASP A 118 -11.13 2.72 -17.90
C ASP A 118 -10.82 3.09 -19.36
N SER A 119 -10.20 4.25 -19.61
CA SER A 119 -9.95 4.72 -20.99
C SER A 119 -8.72 4.10 -21.67
N HIS A 120 -7.78 3.55 -20.90
CA HIS A 120 -6.51 3.00 -21.38
C HIS A 120 -6.35 1.50 -21.06
N ASP A 121 -7.40 0.83 -20.62
CA ASP A 121 -7.37 -0.60 -20.25
C ASP A 121 -6.28 -0.92 -19.21
N LEU A 122 -6.13 -0.07 -18.20
CA LEU A 122 -5.15 -0.29 -17.14
C LEU A 122 -5.75 -1.14 -16.00
N ALA A 123 -4.90 -1.90 -15.30
CA ALA A 123 -5.20 -2.45 -13.99
C ALA A 123 -4.43 -1.65 -12.94
N VAL A 124 -5.14 -0.95 -12.06
CA VAL A 124 -4.55 -0.05 -11.05
C VAL A 124 -4.90 -0.54 -9.67
N LEU A 125 -3.90 -0.77 -8.80
CA LEU A 125 -4.10 -1.13 -7.39
C LEU A 125 -3.64 0.00 -6.48
N PHE A 126 -4.54 0.52 -5.65
CA PHE A 126 -4.17 1.39 -4.52
C PHE A 126 -3.80 0.56 -3.31
N ALA A 127 -2.51 0.61 -2.94
CA ALA A 127 -1.94 -0.13 -1.82
C ALA A 127 -1.05 0.79 -0.95
N PRO A 128 -1.65 1.74 -0.20
CA PRO A 128 -0.88 2.68 0.64
C PRO A 128 -0.13 1.99 1.80
N ASN A 129 -0.45 0.72 2.04
CA ASN A 129 0.30 -0.17 2.92
C ASN A 129 0.41 -1.53 2.25
N THR A 130 1.60 -1.89 1.81
CA THR A 130 1.85 -3.15 1.08
C THR A 130 2.19 -4.34 1.98
N SER A 131 2.07 -4.22 3.30
CA SER A 131 2.28 -5.35 4.21
C SER A 131 1.15 -6.38 4.12
N ILE A 132 1.45 -7.58 3.66
CA ILE A 132 0.49 -8.70 3.64
C ILE A 132 0.04 -9.05 5.06
N GLY A 133 0.95 -9.00 6.04
CA GLY A 133 0.61 -9.23 7.44
C GLY A 133 -0.41 -8.21 7.98
N VAL A 134 -0.28 -6.93 7.62
CA VAL A 134 -1.28 -5.89 7.97
C VAL A 134 -2.59 -6.15 7.28
N LEU A 135 -2.58 -6.51 6.00
CA LEU A 135 -3.79 -6.84 5.24
C LEU A 135 -4.58 -7.99 5.90
N VAL A 136 -3.89 -9.08 6.23
CA VAL A 136 -4.49 -10.25 6.88
C VAL A 136 -5.01 -9.89 8.28
N SER A 137 -4.16 -9.30 9.12
CA SER A 137 -4.52 -9.01 10.52
C SER A 137 -5.64 -7.98 10.63
N SER A 138 -5.70 -6.98 9.74
CA SER A 138 -6.78 -5.98 9.77
C SER A 138 -8.15 -6.58 9.42
N ARG A 139 -8.22 -7.54 8.49
CA ARG A 139 -9.45 -8.25 8.15
C ARG A 139 -9.90 -9.16 9.28
N LEU A 140 -8.97 -9.97 9.82
CA LEU A 140 -9.27 -10.83 10.97
C LEU A 140 -9.77 -10.02 12.17
N ALA A 141 -9.16 -8.87 12.43
CA ALA A 141 -9.59 -7.98 13.51
C ALA A 141 -11.00 -7.41 13.27
N ALA A 142 -11.31 -7.01 12.03
CA ALA A 142 -12.64 -6.52 11.69
C ALA A 142 -13.71 -7.61 11.79
N ASP A 143 -13.39 -8.85 11.37
CA ASP A 143 -14.30 -9.98 11.48
C ASP A 143 -14.55 -10.38 12.95
N ALA A 144 -13.51 -10.47 13.75
CA ALA A 144 -13.60 -10.77 15.18
C ALA A 144 -14.37 -9.67 15.93
N ALA A 145 -14.09 -8.41 15.65
CA ALA A 145 -14.80 -7.28 16.22
C ALA A 145 -16.30 -7.31 15.89
N ALA A 146 -16.66 -7.55 14.63
CA ALA A 146 -18.06 -7.64 14.20
C ALA A 146 -18.81 -8.81 14.86
N ALA A 147 -18.13 -9.91 15.12
CA ALA A 147 -18.73 -11.09 15.77
C ALA A 147 -18.93 -10.88 17.29
N LEU A 148 -18.01 -10.16 17.96
CA LEU A 148 -17.97 -10.06 19.42
C LEU A 148 -18.62 -8.77 19.96
N PHE A 149 -18.60 -7.67 19.20
CA PHE A 149 -19.19 -6.40 19.62
C PHE A 149 -20.69 -6.52 20.02
N PRO A 150 -21.56 -7.23 19.26
CA PRO A 150 -22.96 -7.42 19.65
C PRO A 150 -23.14 -8.25 20.94
N LYS A 151 -22.06 -8.89 21.42
CA LYS A 151 -22.03 -9.68 22.67
C LYS A 151 -21.52 -8.85 23.86
N GLY A 152 -21.33 -7.55 23.70
CA GLY A 152 -20.92 -6.64 24.76
C GLY A 152 -19.40 -6.45 24.89
N PHE A 153 -18.61 -6.92 23.92
CA PHE A 153 -17.16 -6.68 23.94
C PHE A 153 -16.82 -5.26 23.53
N ASP A 154 -15.85 -4.68 24.21
CA ASP A 154 -15.23 -3.40 23.88
C ASP A 154 -14.08 -3.56 22.89
N ILE A 155 -13.83 -2.56 22.03
CA ILE A 155 -12.79 -2.62 21.03
C ILE A 155 -11.81 -1.48 21.21
N GLU A 156 -10.51 -1.80 21.33
CA GLU A 156 -9.41 -0.86 21.49
C GLU A 156 -8.30 -1.18 20.50
N ILE A 157 -7.68 -0.15 19.92
CA ILE A 157 -6.50 -0.27 19.07
C ILE A 157 -5.31 0.36 19.79
N VAL A 158 -4.23 -0.39 19.95
CA VAL A 158 -2.96 0.11 20.52
C VAL A 158 -1.90 0.01 19.44
N GLU A 159 -1.16 1.11 19.20
CA GLU A 159 -0.05 1.09 18.25
C GLU A 159 1.23 1.65 18.87
N THR A 160 2.36 1.03 18.55
CA THR A 160 3.68 1.43 19.04
C THR A 160 4.63 1.65 17.87
N HIS A 161 5.29 2.82 17.86
CA HIS A 161 6.34 3.14 16.88
C HIS A 161 7.53 3.83 17.55
N HIS A 162 8.62 3.95 16.80
CA HIS A 162 9.83 4.63 17.21
C HIS A 162 9.56 6.09 17.62
N LYS A 163 10.41 6.63 18.49
CA LYS A 163 10.29 7.99 19.07
C LYS A 163 10.24 9.12 18.03
N ALA A 164 10.78 8.92 16.83
CA ALA A 164 10.83 9.92 15.77
C ALA A 164 9.59 9.93 14.85
N LYS A 165 8.58 9.06 15.08
CA LYS A 165 7.35 9.07 14.29
C LYS A 165 6.44 10.22 14.71
N ILE A 166 6.11 11.10 13.73
CA ILE A 166 5.37 12.36 13.99
C ILE A 166 3.86 12.10 14.07
N ASP A 167 3.32 11.36 13.08
CA ASP A 167 1.88 11.12 13.00
C ASP A 167 1.40 10.17 14.10
N ALA A 168 0.29 10.53 14.76
CA ALA A 168 -0.41 9.72 15.74
C ALA A 168 -1.93 10.00 15.65
N PRO A 169 -2.80 8.98 15.53
CA PRO A 169 -2.48 7.58 15.29
C PRO A 169 -1.82 7.36 13.93
N SER A 170 -1.07 6.25 13.80
CA SER A 170 -0.40 5.89 12.55
C SER A 170 -1.39 5.61 11.42
N GLY A 171 -0.92 5.70 10.16
CA GLY A 171 -1.74 5.34 9.00
C GLY A 171 -2.26 3.90 9.06
N THR A 172 -1.45 2.97 9.57
CA THR A 172 -1.84 1.57 9.77
C THR A 172 -2.91 1.41 10.84
N ALA A 173 -2.79 2.10 11.99
CA ALA A 173 -3.83 2.07 13.02
C ALA A 173 -5.17 2.63 12.49
N LYS A 174 -5.12 3.71 11.70
CA LYS A 174 -6.29 4.25 11.01
C LYS A 174 -6.88 3.27 9.99
N HIS A 175 -6.05 2.45 9.34
CA HIS A 175 -6.52 1.41 8.43
C HIS A 175 -7.28 0.32 9.20
N PHE A 176 -6.74 -0.20 10.31
CA PHE A 176 -7.46 -1.12 11.19
C PHE A 176 -8.81 -0.54 11.65
N ALA A 177 -8.82 0.71 12.10
CA ALA A 177 -10.05 1.38 12.52
C ALA A 177 -11.07 1.45 11.38
N ARG A 178 -10.67 1.84 10.16
CA ARG A 178 -11.58 1.87 8.99
C ARG A 178 -12.19 0.51 8.68
N GLN A 179 -11.40 -0.58 8.73
CA GLN A 179 -11.88 -1.94 8.49
C GLN A 179 -12.94 -2.36 9.52
N ILE A 180 -12.73 -2.01 10.79
CA ILE A 180 -13.69 -2.30 11.87
C ILE A 180 -14.96 -1.44 11.71
N LEU A 181 -14.81 -0.13 11.48
CA LEU A 181 -15.92 0.79 11.30
C LEU A 181 -16.78 0.46 10.08
N ALA A 182 -16.19 -0.07 9.01
CA ALA A 182 -16.94 -0.52 7.84
C ALA A 182 -17.88 -1.70 8.14
N LYS A 183 -17.61 -2.48 9.20
CA LYS A 183 -18.44 -3.60 9.64
C LYS A 183 -19.36 -3.26 10.81
N ILE A 184 -19.05 -2.21 11.57
CA ILE A 184 -19.79 -1.82 12.79
C ILE A 184 -20.05 -0.30 12.73
N GLU A 185 -21.04 0.10 11.97
CA GLU A 185 -21.38 1.52 11.71
C GLU A 185 -21.74 2.30 12.99
N SER A 186 -22.18 1.62 14.04
CA SER A 186 -22.54 2.26 15.32
C SER A 186 -21.34 2.70 16.14
N LEU A 187 -20.11 2.24 15.82
CA LEU A 187 -18.90 2.65 16.52
C LEU A 187 -18.44 4.04 16.07
N ARG A 188 -17.90 4.79 17.02
CA ARG A 188 -17.21 6.07 16.77
C ARG A 188 -15.76 5.98 17.20
N GLN A 189 -14.85 6.44 16.38
CA GLN A 189 -13.43 6.51 16.72
C GLN A 189 -13.16 7.59 17.78
N VAL A 190 -12.37 7.25 18.81
CA VAL A 190 -11.95 8.16 19.87
C VAL A 190 -10.43 8.17 20.00
N PHE A 191 -9.82 9.35 19.78
CA PHE A 191 -8.40 9.59 19.98
C PHE A 191 -8.11 11.07 20.26
N PRO A 192 -7.37 11.41 21.32
CA PRO A 192 -7.13 10.56 22.51
C PRO A 192 -8.40 10.47 23.36
N ARG A 193 -8.59 9.37 24.09
CA ARG A 193 -9.66 9.30 25.09
C ARG A 193 -9.36 10.19 26.27
N ARG A 194 -10.33 11.00 26.66
CA ARG A 194 -10.31 11.84 27.87
C ARG A 194 -11.53 11.52 28.72
N GLY A 195 -11.32 10.94 29.89
CA GLY A 195 -12.39 10.51 30.78
C GLY A 195 -12.82 9.06 30.61
N PRO A 196 -13.95 8.66 31.23
CA PRO A 196 -14.46 7.29 31.18
C PRO A 196 -14.85 6.87 29.75
N ARG A 197 -14.68 5.56 29.47
CA ARG A 197 -15.17 4.95 28.24
C ARG A 197 -16.67 5.13 28.11
N GLN A 198 -17.14 5.46 26.92
CA GLN A 198 -18.54 5.50 26.57
C GLN A 198 -18.92 4.29 25.70
N THR A 199 -20.19 3.95 25.66
CA THR A 199 -20.73 2.93 24.77
C THR A 199 -20.45 3.31 23.32
N HIS A 200 -20.21 2.32 22.46
CA HIS A 200 -19.95 2.50 21.03
C HIS A 200 -18.66 3.29 20.71
N GLU A 201 -17.66 3.24 21.56
CA GLU A 201 -16.33 3.80 21.27
C GLU A 201 -15.39 2.73 20.70
N LEU A 202 -14.69 3.07 19.60
CA LEU A 202 -13.48 2.44 19.16
C LEU A 202 -12.30 3.30 19.64
N GLY A 203 -11.68 2.90 20.75
CA GLY A 203 -10.55 3.66 21.31
C GLY A 203 -9.27 3.41 20.51
N MET A 204 -8.44 4.47 20.40
CA MET A 204 -7.13 4.36 19.78
C MET A 204 -6.05 4.93 20.68
N HIS A 205 -4.92 4.23 20.78
CA HIS A 205 -3.81 4.58 21.66
C HIS A 205 -2.49 4.51 20.88
N ALA A 206 -1.67 5.55 21.01
CA ALA A 206 -0.40 5.65 20.30
C ALA A 206 0.77 5.75 21.26
N ILE A 207 1.67 4.77 21.22
CA ILE A 207 2.91 4.73 21.99
C ILE A 207 4.07 5.14 21.09
N ARG A 208 4.96 5.98 21.59
CA ARG A 208 6.19 6.41 20.92
C ARG A 208 7.39 6.11 21.82
N GLY A 209 8.33 5.25 21.36
CA GLY A 209 9.48 4.87 22.16
C GLY A 209 10.51 4.06 21.37
N GLY A 210 11.75 4.15 21.78
CA GLY A 210 12.85 3.36 21.23
C GLY A 210 12.97 3.42 19.72
N GLY A 211 13.26 2.25 19.12
CA GLY A 211 13.44 2.04 17.67
C GLY A 211 12.39 1.11 17.04
N VAL A 212 11.21 0.96 17.66
CA VAL A 212 10.15 0.05 17.17
C VAL A 212 9.71 0.44 15.77
N PHE A 213 9.76 -0.50 14.83
CA PHE A 213 9.35 -0.25 13.44
C PHE A 213 7.85 0.00 13.29
N GLY A 214 7.05 -0.76 14.03
CA GLY A 214 5.61 -0.63 14.08
C GLY A 214 4.98 -1.88 14.66
N GLU A 215 4.16 -1.71 15.68
CA GLU A 215 3.36 -2.75 16.30
C GLU A 215 1.93 -2.25 16.41
N HIS A 216 0.98 -3.11 16.11
CA HIS A 216 -0.45 -2.78 16.14
C HIS A 216 -1.19 -3.94 16.78
N GLU A 217 -1.99 -3.64 17.78
CA GLU A 217 -2.84 -4.60 18.46
C GLU A 217 -4.29 -4.11 18.40
N VAL A 218 -5.19 -5.00 18.00
CA VAL A 218 -6.62 -4.81 18.18
C VAL A 218 -7.04 -5.73 19.32
N ARG A 219 -7.49 -5.12 20.39
CA ARG A 219 -7.93 -5.78 21.62
C ARG A 219 -9.45 -5.75 21.67
N ILE A 220 -10.07 -6.90 21.77
CA ILE A 220 -11.52 -7.10 21.82
C ILE A 220 -11.81 -7.71 23.16
N ILE A 221 -12.33 -6.89 24.10
CA ILE A 221 -12.31 -7.11 25.53
C ILE A 221 -13.73 -7.33 26.04
N GLY A 222 -14.01 -8.50 26.59
CA GLY A 222 -15.21 -8.83 27.33
C GLY A 222 -14.96 -8.77 28.84
N ASP A 223 -16.00 -9.02 29.64
CA ASP A 223 -15.90 -9.02 31.10
C ASP A 223 -14.99 -10.15 31.64
N ASN A 224 -14.90 -11.27 30.94
CA ASN A 224 -14.20 -12.47 31.45
C ASN A 224 -13.14 -13.00 30.49
N GLU A 225 -12.97 -12.40 29.30
CA GLU A 225 -12.02 -12.85 28.29
C GLU A 225 -11.61 -11.70 27.37
N GLU A 226 -10.50 -11.88 26.67
CA GLU A 226 -9.98 -10.95 25.67
C GLU A 226 -9.51 -11.73 24.44
N VAL A 227 -9.80 -11.19 23.27
CA VAL A 227 -9.19 -11.62 22.00
C VAL A 227 -8.28 -10.51 21.50
N THR A 228 -7.00 -10.83 21.28
CA THR A 228 -6.01 -9.89 20.74
C THR A 228 -5.52 -10.33 19.38
N ILE A 229 -5.59 -9.44 18.38
CA ILE A 229 -4.99 -9.64 17.07
C ILE A 229 -3.86 -8.65 16.93
N SER A 230 -2.63 -9.15 16.80
CA SER A 230 -1.40 -8.36 16.79
C SER A 230 -0.63 -8.53 15.50
N HIS A 231 -0.06 -7.44 15.01
CA HIS A 231 0.93 -7.39 13.94
C HIS A 231 2.15 -6.61 14.39
N ARG A 232 3.35 -7.20 14.22
CA ARG A 232 4.63 -6.56 14.52
C ARG A 232 5.54 -6.58 13.32
N ALA A 233 6.02 -5.41 12.90
CA ALA A 233 7.03 -5.24 11.87
C ALA A 233 8.43 -5.35 12.47
N PHE A 234 9.29 -6.22 11.90
CA PHE A 234 10.69 -6.35 12.31
C PHE A 234 11.65 -5.54 11.43
N SER A 235 11.23 -5.22 10.20
CA SER A 235 12.01 -4.41 9.25
C SER A 235 11.08 -3.79 8.21
N ARG A 236 11.61 -2.89 7.35
CA ARG A 236 10.85 -2.35 6.21
C ARG A 236 10.74 -3.32 5.03
N ALA A 237 11.56 -4.36 4.99
CA ALA A 237 11.54 -5.35 3.93
C ALA A 237 10.18 -6.04 3.76
N LEU A 238 9.35 -6.05 4.82
CA LEU A 238 7.97 -6.56 4.72
C LEU A 238 7.14 -5.79 3.68
N PHE A 239 7.35 -4.48 3.54
CA PHE A 239 6.60 -3.66 2.58
C PHE A 239 7.07 -3.89 1.13
N SER A 240 8.39 -4.01 0.90
CA SER A 240 8.90 -4.29 -0.44
C SER A 240 8.53 -5.69 -0.90
N LYS A 241 8.62 -6.70 -0.04
CA LYS A 241 8.15 -8.05 -0.35
C LYS A 241 6.65 -8.07 -0.67
N GLY A 242 5.84 -7.47 0.17
CA GLY A 242 4.39 -7.38 -0.08
C GLY A 242 4.04 -6.56 -1.33
N ALA A 243 4.84 -5.55 -1.71
CA ALA A 243 4.66 -4.85 -2.96
C ALA A 243 4.88 -5.77 -4.18
N LEU A 244 5.87 -6.68 -4.10
CA LEU A 244 6.09 -7.68 -5.15
C LEU A 244 4.95 -8.70 -5.20
N ASP A 245 4.49 -9.20 -4.06
CA ASP A 245 3.37 -10.15 -3.97
C ASP A 245 2.09 -9.51 -4.55
N LEU A 246 1.77 -8.27 -4.17
CA LEU A 246 0.63 -7.52 -4.68
C LEU A 246 0.78 -7.16 -6.17
N GLY A 247 2.00 -6.85 -6.62
CA GLY A 247 2.29 -6.65 -8.04
C GLY A 247 2.05 -7.92 -8.85
N HIS A 248 2.45 -9.08 -8.33
CA HIS A 248 2.19 -10.36 -8.95
C HIS A 248 0.68 -10.68 -9.00
N TRP A 249 -0.04 -10.44 -7.91
CA TRP A 249 -1.51 -10.56 -7.89
C TRP A 249 -2.16 -9.65 -8.95
N LEU A 250 -1.69 -8.41 -9.09
CA LEU A 250 -2.25 -7.43 -10.02
C LEU A 250 -2.13 -7.87 -11.48
N LEU A 251 -1.03 -8.56 -11.84
CA LEU A 251 -0.82 -9.07 -13.20
C LEU A 251 -1.88 -10.09 -13.66
N ALA A 252 -2.58 -10.73 -12.73
CA ALA A 252 -3.66 -11.66 -13.02
C ALA A 252 -5.03 -10.98 -13.12
N GLN A 253 -5.12 -9.67 -12.86
CA GLN A 253 -6.38 -8.95 -12.85
C GLN A 253 -6.74 -8.40 -14.24
N GLN A 254 -8.02 -8.23 -14.48
CA GLN A 254 -8.53 -7.49 -15.62
C GLN A 254 -8.31 -5.99 -15.43
N LYS A 255 -8.61 -5.18 -16.49
CA LYS A 255 -8.64 -3.72 -16.37
C LYS A 255 -9.59 -3.28 -15.26
N GLY A 256 -9.24 -2.21 -14.59
CA GLY A 256 -10.04 -1.62 -13.51
C GLY A 256 -9.22 -1.03 -12.40
N LEU A 257 -9.91 -0.46 -11.45
CA LEU A 257 -9.32 0.12 -10.25
C LEU A 257 -9.62 -0.78 -9.05
N TYR A 258 -8.57 -1.19 -8.37
CA TYR A 258 -8.58 -2.10 -7.23
C TYR A 258 -8.06 -1.42 -5.97
N ASN A 259 -8.55 -1.88 -4.84
CA ASN A 259 -8.05 -1.55 -3.50
C ASN A 259 -7.57 -2.83 -2.81
N LEU A 260 -6.93 -2.69 -1.66
CA LEU A 260 -6.49 -3.84 -0.87
C LEU A 260 -7.65 -4.75 -0.46
N GLU A 261 -8.86 -4.22 -0.35
CA GLU A 261 -10.08 -4.96 -0.02
C GLU A 261 -10.47 -5.98 -1.12
N ASP A 262 -10.10 -5.72 -2.37
CA ASP A 262 -10.37 -6.60 -3.51
C ASP A 262 -9.41 -7.81 -3.58
N VAL A 263 -8.27 -7.73 -2.89
CA VAL A 263 -7.25 -8.79 -2.87
C VAL A 263 -7.74 -9.94 -1.99
N LYS A 264 -8.07 -11.09 -2.56
CA LYS A 264 -8.41 -12.27 -1.76
C LYS A 264 -7.16 -12.84 -1.09
N LEU A 265 -7.27 -13.19 0.19
CA LEU A 265 -6.13 -13.73 0.95
C LEU A 265 -5.63 -15.08 0.41
N THR A 266 -6.48 -15.80 -0.31
CA THR A 266 -6.15 -17.08 -0.97
C THR A 266 -5.36 -16.91 -2.26
N ASP A 267 -5.26 -15.70 -2.79
CA ASP A 267 -4.63 -15.40 -4.07
C ASP A 267 -3.21 -14.81 -3.90
N LEU A 268 -2.73 -14.75 -2.63
CA LEU A 268 -1.42 -14.18 -2.25
C LEU A 268 -0.36 -15.26 -1.98
#